data_ea6bc3da01c742946a84430934eec702
#
_entry.id   ea6bc3da01c742946a84430934eec702
#
_cell.length_a   1.000
_cell.length_b   1.000
_cell.length_c   1.000
_cell.angle_alpha   90.00
_cell.angle_beta   90.00
_cell.angle_gamma   90.00
#
_symmetry.space_group_name_H-M   'P 1'
#
loop_
_entity.id
_entity.type
_entity.pdbx_description
1 polymer ?
#
loop_
_entity_poly.entity_id
_entity_poly.type
_entity_poly.pdbx_seq_one_letter_code
_entity_poly.pdbx_strand_id
1 'polypeptide(L)'
;MLDPTHLYPQSFHPVATDLSKDFTGNAKHFTRTQRPPKYYFIDFGISRRYDPLETNPREIPIWGGDKSVPEFQNSNEPRDPFATDVFYIGNAIRMNFLLVSSFLTVCNRVFNHCFEIHRKNGALSS
;
A
#
# COMPACT_ATOMS: atom_id res chain seq x y z
N MET A 1 -0.79 8.69 -4.22
CA MET A 1 -0.32 10.07 -3.94
C MET A 1 -1.49 10.94 -3.53
N LEU A 2 -1.31 11.84 -2.56
CA LEU A 2 -2.33 12.80 -2.13
C LEU A 2 -2.20 14.07 -2.99
N ASP A 3 -3.34 14.60 -3.46
CA ASP A 3 -3.41 15.93 -4.09
C ASP A 3 -3.53 16.99 -2.98
N PRO A 4 -2.52 17.85 -2.78
CA PRO A 4 -2.54 18.86 -1.72
C PRO A 4 -3.34 20.11 -2.04
N THR A 5 -3.82 20.28 -3.26
CA THR A 5 -4.44 21.53 -3.76
C THR A 5 -5.59 22.02 -2.86
N HIS A 6 -6.44 21.10 -2.43
CA HIS A 6 -7.58 21.45 -1.56
C HIS A 6 -7.14 21.74 -0.11
N LEU A 7 -6.01 21.19 0.32
CA LEU A 7 -5.51 21.39 1.68
C LEU A 7 -4.77 22.72 1.82
N TYR A 8 -4.06 23.17 0.79
CA TYR A 8 -3.21 24.35 0.80
C TYR A 8 -3.70 25.40 -0.19
N PRO A 9 -4.70 26.21 0.16
CA PRO A 9 -5.33 27.15 -0.77
C PRO A 9 -4.38 28.25 -1.29
N GLN A 10 -3.32 28.55 -0.54
CA GLN A 10 -2.28 29.51 -0.91
C GLN A 10 -0.98 28.83 -1.37
N SER A 11 -1.03 27.49 -1.57
CA SER A 11 0.14 26.67 -1.87
C SER A 11 1.16 26.65 -0.70
N PHE A 12 2.30 26.03 -0.92
CA PHE A 12 3.41 25.88 0.01
C PHE A 12 4.74 25.91 -0.76
N HIS A 13 5.84 26.06 -0.03
CA HIS A 13 7.15 26.05 -0.67
C HIS A 13 7.53 24.64 -1.13
N PRO A 14 8.01 24.43 -2.38
CA PRO A 14 8.22 23.09 -2.95
C PRO A 14 9.30 22.25 -2.25
N VAL A 15 10.24 22.88 -1.57
CA VAL A 15 11.33 22.20 -0.85
C VAL A 15 11.05 22.16 0.66
N ALA A 16 10.60 23.27 1.26
CA ALA A 16 10.24 23.37 2.67
C ALA A 16 8.72 23.42 2.81
N THR A 17 8.06 22.27 2.74
CA THR A 17 6.59 22.13 2.57
C THR A 17 5.76 22.62 3.76
N ASP A 18 6.37 22.92 4.89
CA ASP A 18 5.80 23.55 6.08
C ASP A 18 5.74 25.08 5.96
N LEU A 19 6.50 25.69 5.03
CA LEU A 19 6.56 27.11 4.83
C LEU A 19 5.66 27.60 3.68
N SER A 20 5.23 28.86 3.77
CA SER A 20 4.55 29.56 2.68
C SER A 20 5.48 29.71 1.47
N LYS A 21 4.90 29.86 0.28
CA LYS A 21 5.64 29.91 -0.99
C LYS A 21 6.74 30.99 -1.02
N ASP A 22 6.55 32.07 -0.29
CA ASP A 22 7.43 33.26 -0.22
C ASP A 22 8.33 33.27 1.05
N PHE A 23 8.35 32.19 1.83
CA PHE A 23 9.09 32.08 3.09
C PHE A 23 8.67 33.08 4.20
N THR A 24 7.55 33.77 4.07
CA THR A 24 7.11 34.77 5.05
C THR A 24 6.52 34.18 6.33
N GLY A 25 6.28 32.85 6.35
CA GLY A 25 5.74 32.14 7.52
C GLY A 25 5.33 30.73 7.19
N ASN A 26 4.56 30.10 8.09
CA ASN A 26 4.07 28.75 7.88
C ASN A 26 3.00 28.67 6.78
N ALA A 27 3.00 27.63 6.02
CA ALA A 27 1.97 27.36 5.01
C ALA A 27 0.60 27.16 5.69
N LYS A 28 -0.36 28.01 5.34
CA LYS A 28 -1.73 27.86 5.82
C LYS A 28 -2.40 26.67 5.18
N HIS A 29 -2.93 25.76 5.99
CA HIS A 29 -3.57 24.56 5.50
C HIS A 29 -4.85 24.22 6.27
N PHE A 30 -5.70 23.43 5.62
CA PHE A 30 -6.86 22.78 6.22
C PHE A 30 -6.51 21.34 6.61
N THR A 31 -7.19 20.81 7.62
CA THR A 31 -7.09 19.40 7.93
C THR A 31 -7.79 18.53 6.87
N ARG A 32 -7.43 17.26 6.77
CA ARG A 32 -8.08 16.30 5.86
C ARG A 32 -9.57 16.10 6.17
N THR A 33 -9.96 16.32 7.41
CA THR A 33 -11.37 16.27 7.85
C THR A 33 -12.15 17.48 7.39
N GLN A 34 -11.54 18.68 7.42
CA GLN A 34 -12.18 19.91 6.98
C GLN A 34 -12.30 19.99 5.44
N ARG A 35 -11.28 19.50 4.73
CA ARG A 35 -11.24 19.45 3.26
C ARG A 35 -10.66 18.14 2.80
N PRO A 36 -11.49 17.10 2.57
CA PRO A 36 -11.01 15.80 2.09
C PRO A 36 -10.25 15.95 0.77
N PRO A 37 -8.97 15.53 0.71
CA PRO A 37 -8.17 15.61 -0.51
C PRO A 37 -8.51 14.45 -1.45
N LYS A 38 -8.16 14.62 -2.72
CA LYS A 38 -8.16 13.52 -3.68
C LYS A 38 -6.91 12.67 -3.51
N TYR A 39 -7.05 11.36 -3.75
CA TYR A 39 -5.94 10.42 -3.78
C TYR A 39 -5.84 9.79 -5.16
N TYR A 40 -4.62 9.65 -5.65
CA TYR A 40 -4.33 9.04 -6.95
C TYR A 40 -3.38 7.87 -6.76
N PHE A 41 -3.65 6.77 -7.45
CA PHE A 41 -2.66 5.74 -7.66
C PHE A 41 -1.59 6.29 -8.60
N ILE A 42 -0.34 6.02 -8.28
CA ILE A 42 0.84 6.43 -9.05
C ILE A 42 1.83 5.28 -9.08
N ASP A 43 2.88 5.44 -9.88
CA ASP A 43 4.01 4.52 -9.95
C ASP A 43 3.61 3.13 -10.47
N PHE A 44 3.07 3.13 -11.68
CA PHE A 44 2.70 1.90 -12.40
C PHE A 44 3.89 1.20 -13.09
N GLY A 45 5.12 1.59 -12.79
CA GLY A 45 6.32 1.08 -13.46
C GLY A 45 6.54 -0.43 -13.35
N ILE A 46 6.04 -1.03 -12.27
CA ILE A 46 6.07 -2.49 -12.06
C ILE A 46 4.71 -3.16 -12.22
N SER A 47 3.68 -2.40 -12.60
CA SER A 47 2.33 -2.94 -12.80
C SER A 47 2.25 -3.72 -14.10
N ARG A 48 1.54 -4.82 -14.08
CA ARG A 48 1.26 -5.65 -15.26
C ARG A 48 -0.23 -5.79 -15.51
N ARG A 49 -0.58 -5.90 -16.77
CA ARG A 49 -1.95 -6.20 -17.20
C ARG A 49 -1.97 -7.63 -17.75
N TYR A 50 -2.90 -8.43 -17.24
CA TYR A 50 -3.15 -9.79 -17.71
C TYR A 50 -4.35 -9.80 -18.65
N ASP A 51 -4.36 -10.75 -19.58
CA ASP A 51 -5.53 -11.01 -20.40
C ASP A 51 -6.65 -11.56 -19.50
N PRO A 52 -7.89 -11.07 -19.61
CA PRO A 52 -9.04 -11.63 -18.87
C PRO A 52 -9.29 -13.12 -19.12
N LEU A 53 -8.79 -13.68 -20.22
CA LEU A 53 -8.86 -15.10 -20.53
C LEU A 53 -7.74 -15.93 -19.91
N GLU A 54 -6.72 -15.29 -19.36
CA GLU A 54 -5.63 -15.97 -18.67
C GLU A 54 -6.09 -16.40 -17.26
N THR A 55 -6.36 -17.68 -17.10
CA THR A 55 -6.95 -18.23 -15.87
C THR A 55 -5.94 -18.48 -14.74
N ASN A 56 -4.64 -18.50 -15.05
CA ASN A 56 -3.61 -18.83 -14.06
C ASN A 56 -2.30 -18.07 -14.32
N PRO A 57 -2.30 -16.73 -14.21
CA PRO A 57 -1.08 -15.94 -14.39
C PRO A 57 -0.04 -16.30 -13.34
N ARG A 58 1.22 -16.35 -13.75
CA ARG A 58 2.36 -16.68 -12.89
C ARG A 58 3.48 -15.67 -13.09
N GLU A 59 3.99 -15.10 -12.00
CA GLU A 59 5.08 -14.13 -12.01
C GLU A 59 6.17 -14.50 -11.03
N ILE A 60 7.40 -14.20 -11.42
CA ILE A 60 8.56 -14.28 -10.52
C ILE A 60 8.53 -13.14 -9.49
N PRO A 61 9.25 -13.25 -8.36
CA PRO A 61 9.34 -12.19 -7.36
C PRO A 61 9.76 -10.86 -7.98
N ILE A 62 9.05 -9.79 -7.62
CA ILE A 62 9.34 -8.43 -8.10
C ILE A 62 10.59 -7.91 -7.37
N TRP A 63 11.57 -7.43 -8.14
CA TRP A 63 12.74 -6.74 -7.59
C TRP A 63 12.29 -5.46 -6.86
N GLY A 64 12.66 -5.31 -5.59
CA GLY A 64 12.27 -4.17 -4.77
C GLY A 64 10.92 -4.30 -4.06
N GLY A 65 10.17 -5.38 -4.29
CA GLY A 65 8.95 -5.69 -3.55
C GLY A 65 9.21 -6.09 -2.09
N ASP A 66 8.14 -6.22 -1.32
CA ASP A 66 8.20 -6.72 0.06
C ASP A 66 8.66 -8.19 0.06
N LYS A 67 9.85 -8.42 0.59
CA LYS A 67 10.45 -9.76 0.65
C LYS A 67 9.88 -10.66 1.73
N SER A 68 8.96 -10.18 2.54
CA SER A 68 8.30 -10.99 3.58
C SER A 68 7.18 -11.88 3.05
N VAL A 69 6.92 -11.85 1.73
CA VAL A 69 5.95 -12.74 1.07
C VAL A 69 6.33 -14.20 1.31
N PRO A 70 5.46 -15.01 1.93
CA PRO A 70 5.82 -16.38 2.33
C PRO A 70 6.26 -17.26 1.16
N GLU A 71 5.64 -17.12 0.00
CA GLU A 71 5.90 -17.91 -1.20
C GLU A 71 7.31 -17.69 -1.78
N PHE A 72 7.91 -16.52 -1.50
CA PHE A 72 9.22 -16.12 -2.01
C PHE A 72 10.35 -16.20 -0.98
N GLN A 73 10.07 -16.65 0.25
CA GLN A 73 11.08 -16.79 1.31
C GLN A 73 12.17 -17.79 0.93
N ASN A 74 11.80 -18.90 0.30
CA ASN A 74 12.71 -20.01 0.00
C ASN A 74 12.72 -20.42 -1.48
N SER A 75 12.08 -19.67 -2.36
CA SER A 75 11.94 -20.01 -3.77
C SER A 75 11.74 -18.75 -4.62
N ASN A 76 12.33 -18.75 -5.82
CA ASN A 76 12.08 -17.75 -6.87
C ASN A 76 11.12 -18.30 -7.94
N GLU A 77 10.43 -19.40 -7.67
CA GLU A 77 9.46 -19.96 -8.59
C GLU A 77 8.29 -19.00 -8.86
N PRO A 78 7.79 -18.96 -10.10
CA PRO A 78 6.65 -18.11 -10.43
C PRO A 78 5.40 -18.46 -9.62
N ARG A 79 4.77 -17.46 -9.03
CA ARG A 79 3.57 -17.59 -8.17
C ARG A 79 2.43 -16.70 -8.67
N ASP A 80 1.28 -16.83 -8.04
CA ASP A 80 0.10 -16.02 -8.35
C ASP A 80 0.34 -14.55 -8.00
N PRO A 81 0.38 -13.63 -8.98
CA PRO A 81 0.64 -12.22 -8.72
C PRO A 81 -0.48 -11.54 -7.93
N PHE A 82 -1.73 -11.97 -8.08
CA PHE A 82 -2.85 -11.39 -7.35
C PHE A 82 -2.80 -11.73 -5.86
N ALA A 83 -2.42 -12.95 -5.53
CA ALA A 83 -2.18 -13.36 -4.15
C ALA A 83 -1.05 -12.54 -3.52
N THR A 84 0.03 -12.30 -4.27
CA THR A 84 1.15 -11.45 -3.84
C THR A 84 0.72 -10.02 -3.58
N ASP A 85 -0.11 -9.41 -4.44
CA ASP A 85 -0.64 -8.06 -4.25
C ASP A 85 -1.51 -7.95 -3.00
N VAL A 86 -2.37 -8.92 -2.77
CA VAL A 86 -3.19 -8.98 -1.54
C VAL A 86 -2.29 -9.05 -0.30
N PHE A 87 -1.21 -9.84 -0.36
CA PHE A 87 -0.24 -9.89 0.73
C PHE A 87 0.42 -8.53 0.97
N TYR A 88 0.88 -7.85 -0.09
CA TYR A 88 1.53 -6.53 0.02
C TYR A 88 0.63 -5.50 0.69
N ILE A 89 -0.63 -5.40 0.26
CA ILE A 89 -1.62 -4.50 0.86
C ILE A 89 -1.84 -4.86 2.33
N GLY A 90 -2.04 -6.14 2.61
CA GLY A 90 -2.23 -6.66 3.97
C GLY A 90 -1.05 -6.34 4.89
N ASN A 91 0.17 -6.59 4.43
CA ASN A 91 1.35 -6.31 5.21
C ASN A 91 1.57 -4.80 5.41
N ALA A 92 1.32 -3.99 4.39
CA ALA A 92 1.39 -2.52 4.52
C ALA A 92 0.42 -1.99 5.58
N ILE A 93 -0.82 -2.49 5.62
CA ILE A 93 -1.80 -2.13 6.65
C ILE A 93 -1.32 -2.61 8.03
N ARG A 94 -0.86 -3.85 8.14
CA ARG A 94 -0.34 -4.42 9.39
C ARG A 94 0.80 -3.58 9.95
N MET A 95 1.79 -3.26 9.14
CA MET A 95 2.99 -2.54 9.58
C MET A 95 2.70 -1.08 9.96
N ASN A 96 1.86 -0.39 9.21
CA ASN A 96 1.66 1.04 9.37
C ASN A 96 0.47 1.42 10.28
N PHE A 97 -0.47 0.51 10.49
CA PHE A 97 -1.68 0.81 11.26
C PHE A 97 -1.85 -0.09 12.47
N LEU A 98 -1.69 -1.41 12.32
CA LEU A 98 -1.99 -2.35 13.41
C LEU A 98 -0.87 -2.41 14.46
N LEU A 99 0.40 -2.35 14.03
CA LEU A 99 1.54 -2.38 14.95
C LEU A 99 1.79 -1.03 15.63
N VAL A 100 1.38 0.06 14.99
CA VAL A 100 1.57 1.44 15.52
C VAL A 100 0.42 1.88 16.42
N SER A 101 -0.77 1.31 16.25
CA SER A 101 -1.97 1.68 16.99
C SER A 101 -2.42 0.56 17.94
N SER A 102 -2.17 0.73 19.23
CA SER A 102 -2.72 -0.16 20.29
C SER A 102 -4.25 -0.18 20.37
N PHE A 103 -4.92 0.65 19.59
CA PHE A 103 -6.39 0.78 19.55
C PHE A 103 -7.10 -0.24 18.64
N LEU A 104 -6.37 -1.00 17.82
CA LEU A 104 -6.95 -1.86 16.79
C LEU A 104 -6.87 -3.36 17.09
N THR A 105 -6.91 -3.74 18.35
CA THR A 105 -6.94 -5.17 18.77
C THR A 105 -8.08 -5.97 18.12
N VAL A 106 -9.17 -5.31 17.75
CA VAL A 106 -10.32 -5.96 17.08
C VAL A 106 -10.01 -6.23 15.60
N CYS A 107 -9.37 -5.31 14.89
CA CYS A 107 -8.97 -5.49 13.51
C CYS A 107 -7.87 -6.56 13.34
N ASN A 108 -7.00 -6.73 14.33
CA ASN A 108 -5.98 -7.78 14.35
C ASN A 108 -6.57 -9.19 14.24
N ARG A 109 -7.74 -9.43 14.82
CA ARG A 109 -8.41 -10.75 14.74
C ARG A 109 -8.91 -11.05 13.33
N VAL A 110 -9.51 -10.09 12.66
CA VAL A 110 -10.02 -10.26 11.28
C VAL A 110 -8.85 -10.40 10.31
N PHE A 111 -7.81 -9.60 10.48
CA PHE A 111 -6.62 -9.60 9.62
C PHE A 111 -5.83 -10.92 9.72
N ASN A 112 -5.58 -11.39 10.92
CA ASN A 112 -4.91 -12.68 11.14
C ASN A 112 -5.73 -13.85 10.57
N HIS A 113 -7.06 -13.76 10.60
CA HIS A 113 -7.91 -14.78 10.01
C HIS A 113 -7.81 -14.80 8.47
N CYS A 114 -7.81 -13.65 7.81
CA CYS A 114 -7.60 -13.55 6.35
C CYS A 114 -6.20 -14.05 5.96
N PHE A 115 -5.20 -13.73 6.75
CA PHE A 115 -3.81 -14.17 6.52
C PHE A 115 -3.64 -15.68 6.68
N GLU A 116 -4.34 -16.29 7.64
CA GLU A 116 -4.32 -17.75 7.82
C GLU A 116 -5.06 -18.51 6.70
N ILE A 117 -6.15 -17.96 6.18
CA ILE A 117 -6.86 -18.53 5.03
C ILE A 117 -5.94 -18.55 3.80
N HIS A 118 -5.24 -17.46 3.56
CA HIS A 118 -4.29 -17.38 2.44
C HIS A 118 -3.15 -18.40 2.57
N ARG A 119 -2.57 -18.53 3.76
CA ARG A 119 -1.51 -19.52 4.04
C ARG A 119 -1.98 -20.96 3.82
N LYS A 120 -3.22 -21.28 4.19
CA LYS A 120 -3.79 -22.64 4.01
C LYS A 120 -4.05 -22.95 2.53
N ASN A 121 -4.54 -21.99 1.77
CA ASN A 121 -4.83 -22.17 0.35
C ASN A 121 -3.55 -22.27 -0.51
N GLY A 122 -2.47 -21.58 -0.13
CA GLY A 122 -1.17 -21.70 -0.76
C GLY A 122 -0.46 -23.04 -0.50
N ALA A 123 -0.75 -23.68 0.64
CA ALA A 123 -0.17 -24.98 1.00
C ALA A 123 -0.88 -26.19 0.36
N LEU A 124 -2.07 -26.02 -0.21
CA LEU A 124 -2.84 -27.08 -0.86
C LEU A 124 -2.57 -27.23 -2.37
N SER A 125 -1.69 -26.40 -2.94
CA SER A 125 -1.33 -26.41 -4.36
C SER A 125 0.10 -26.90 -4.64
N SER A 126 0.70 -27.62 -3.68
CA SER A 126 2.01 -28.28 -3.84
C SER A 126 1.87 -29.80 -3.91
#